data_96dccb344a9e04c484a0430912ed5143
#
_entry.id   96dccb344a9e04c484a0430912ed5143
#
_cell.length_a   1.000
_cell.length_b   1.000
_cell.length_c   1.000
_cell.angle_alpha   90.00
_cell.angle_beta   90.00
_cell.angle_gamma   90.00
#
_symmetry.space_group_name_H-M   'P 1'
#
loop_
_entity.id
_entity.type
_entity.pdbx_description
1 polymer ?
#
loop_
_entity_poly.entity_id
_entity_poly.type
_entity_poly.pdbx_seq_one_letter_code
_entity_poly.pdbx_strand_id
1 'polypeptide(L)'
;MSTRAQEILLPPQSNIMRVVFLYVAQGDATLFFIPSGGRHLTMLIDSNQGRKHGGINLVELLQDLFEGQANGSLTYYVNTHPHLDHAGGLDEIQDAIEIDNVWHSGHDPGRNHCEAYDALQRLRKKVTDKGGEDRTLTGTRSTELLGEAVYNVLSPAQHVQDEIADEDPEVRYRRIHEHCAVLRIGYGAPVPAFVLITGDSDKCAWQEHITEYHGAGDENRIWSQILSASHHGSRTFFKTSEDDPEPYTRHMDLIKPENLIISAPLQEESCHGHPHDDALELYKKYISEDAIFHTGDGRRSFICDIYSDGRFFINDDGGELAEHYGFPPDDEDGGGGKEERSKSTGPYVISQIDRKPMG
;
A
#
# COMPACT_ATOMS: atom_id res chain seq x y z
N MET A 1 -22.52 20.25 10.89
CA MET A 1 -22.79 19.79 9.49
C MET A 1 -21.68 18.81 9.20
N SER A 2 -21.94 17.73 8.45
CA SER A 2 -20.87 16.87 7.99
C SER A 2 -20.00 17.59 6.96
N THR A 3 -18.72 17.29 6.97
CA THR A 3 -17.77 17.78 5.95
C THR A 3 -17.90 16.97 4.67
N ARG A 4 -17.32 17.45 3.57
CA ARG A 4 -17.34 16.70 2.30
C ARG A 4 -16.60 15.35 2.42
N ALA A 5 -15.48 15.30 3.13
CA ALA A 5 -14.78 14.05 3.39
C ALA A 5 -15.67 13.04 4.13
N GLN A 6 -16.41 13.48 5.14
CA GLN A 6 -17.34 12.62 5.89
C GLN A 6 -18.48 12.09 5.02
N GLU A 7 -19.05 12.93 4.15
CA GLU A 7 -20.15 12.54 3.26
C GLU A 7 -19.74 11.44 2.28
N ILE A 8 -18.50 11.51 1.76
CA ILE A 8 -18.00 10.57 0.76
C ILE A 8 -17.40 9.32 1.42
N LEU A 9 -16.57 9.52 2.46
CA LEU A 9 -15.72 8.45 2.98
C LEU A 9 -16.35 7.62 4.08
N LEU A 10 -17.24 8.19 4.92
CA LEU A 10 -17.80 7.39 6.02
C LEU A 10 -18.69 6.28 5.48
N PRO A 11 -18.54 5.03 5.96
CA PRO A 11 -19.43 3.96 5.60
C PRO A 11 -20.88 4.28 5.97
N PRO A 12 -21.86 3.91 5.12
CA PRO A 12 -23.28 4.22 5.39
C PRO A 12 -23.84 3.47 6.60
N GLN A 13 -23.18 2.39 7.04
CA GLN A 13 -23.57 1.58 8.19
C GLN A 13 -22.33 1.06 8.92
N SER A 14 -22.44 0.89 10.25
CA SER A 14 -21.32 0.43 11.09
C SER A 14 -20.87 -1.02 10.86
N ASN A 15 -21.66 -1.83 10.15
CA ASN A 15 -21.35 -3.21 9.79
C ASN A 15 -20.87 -3.37 8.34
N ILE A 16 -20.40 -2.29 7.72
CA ILE A 16 -19.74 -2.32 6.41
C ILE A 16 -18.27 -2.00 6.62
N MET A 17 -17.38 -2.86 6.13
CA MET A 17 -15.97 -2.50 5.98
C MET A 17 -15.82 -1.72 4.68
N ARG A 18 -15.32 -0.50 4.76
CA ARG A 18 -15.03 0.33 3.59
C ARG A 18 -13.53 0.44 3.38
N VAL A 19 -13.11 0.26 2.15
CA VAL A 19 -11.72 0.44 1.71
C VAL A 19 -11.70 1.51 0.63
N VAL A 20 -10.87 2.52 0.78
CA VAL A 20 -10.75 3.63 -0.17
C VAL A 20 -9.32 3.66 -0.71
N PHE A 21 -9.17 3.42 -1.99
CA PHE A 21 -7.91 3.56 -2.70
C PHE A 21 -7.82 5.00 -3.21
N LEU A 22 -7.03 5.82 -2.53
CA LEU A 22 -6.95 7.26 -2.78
C LEU A 22 -6.03 7.57 -3.97
N TYR A 23 -6.42 8.53 -4.80
CA TYR A 23 -5.54 9.05 -5.84
C TYR A 23 -4.53 10.01 -5.23
N VAL A 24 -3.30 9.57 -5.07
CA VAL A 24 -2.19 10.37 -4.53
C VAL A 24 -1.06 10.59 -5.56
N ALA A 25 -1.41 10.56 -6.85
CA ALA A 25 -0.47 10.57 -7.98
C ALA A 25 0.48 9.35 -7.93
N GLN A 26 1.80 9.55 -8.03
CA GLN A 26 2.77 8.46 -7.90
C GLN A 26 2.89 8.08 -6.43
N GLY A 27 2.36 6.92 -6.04
CA GLY A 27 2.42 6.42 -4.67
C GLY A 27 1.13 5.73 -4.23
N ASP A 28 1.12 5.23 -3.01
CA ASP A 28 0.00 4.53 -2.41
C ASP A 28 -0.57 5.29 -1.20
N ALA A 29 -1.88 5.27 -1.07
CA ALA A 29 -2.60 5.61 0.15
C ALA A 29 -3.95 4.86 0.17
N THR A 30 -4.10 3.91 1.07
CA THR A 30 -5.34 3.14 1.19
C THR A 30 -5.93 3.29 2.59
N LEU A 31 -7.15 3.84 2.64
CA LEU A 31 -7.86 4.11 3.89
C LEU A 31 -8.91 3.03 4.15
N PHE A 32 -8.85 2.40 5.31
CA PHE A 32 -9.80 1.40 5.79
C PHE A 32 -10.68 1.95 6.90
N PHE A 33 -11.98 1.65 6.84
CA PHE A 33 -12.92 1.77 7.94
C PHE A 33 -13.36 0.36 8.32
N ILE A 34 -12.85 -0.15 9.44
CA ILE A 34 -13.02 -1.55 9.85
C ILE A 34 -14.06 -1.62 10.97
N PRO A 35 -15.17 -2.38 10.80
CA PRO A 35 -16.20 -2.53 11.82
C PRO A 35 -15.64 -3.01 13.17
N SER A 36 -16.07 -2.38 14.25
CA SER A 36 -15.64 -2.71 15.60
C SER A 36 -16.64 -2.24 16.65
N GLY A 37 -17.50 -3.14 17.14
CA GLY A 37 -18.43 -2.84 18.22
C GLY A 37 -19.39 -1.68 17.93
N GLY A 38 -19.96 -1.63 16.72
CA GLY A 38 -20.91 -0.59 16.31
C GLY A 38 -20.29 0.72 15.85
N ARG A 39 -18.97 0.80 15.74
CA ARG A 39 -18.18 1.91 15.18
C ARG A 39 -17.14 1.37 14.21
N HIS A 40 -16.25 2.23 13.71
CA HIS A 40 -15.12 1.81 12.87
C HIS A 40 -13.80 2.14 13.55
N LEU A 41 -12.82 1.23 13.37
CA LEU A 41 -11.41 1.55 13.46
C LEU A 41 -10.99 2.15 12.11
N THR A 42 -10.11 3.13 12.13
CA THR A 42 -9.57 3.75 10.92
C THR A 42 -8.12 3.34 10.74
N MET A 43 -7.77 2.86 9.53
CA MET A 43 -6.41 2.48 9.21
C MET A 43 -6.00 3.11 7.89
N LEU A 44 -4.88 3.81 7.87
CA LEU A 44 -4.25 4.29 6.65
C LEU A 44 -3.02 3.42 6.36
N ILE A 45 -3.01 2.75 5.22
CA ILE A 45 -1.86 2.00 4.72
C ILE A 45 -1.17 2.85 3.68
N ASP A 46 0.08 3.19 3.95
CA ASP A 46 0.93 4.10 3.21
C ASP A 46 0.36 5.52 3.06
N SER A 47 1.19 6.43 2.62
CA SER A 47 0.82 7.82 2.34
C SER A 47 1.74 8.43 1.30
N ASN A 48 1.17 9.32 0.48
CA ASN A 48 1.94 10.21 -0.35
C ASN A 48 1.24 11.56 -0.48
N GLN A 49 1.99 12.64 -0.38
CA GLN A 49 1.54 13.99 -0.68
C GLN A 49 1.89 14.33 -2.13
N GLY A 50 1.23 13.67 -3.07
CA GLY A 50 1.47 13.78 -4.50
C GLY A 50 1.13 15.15 -5.10
N ARG A 51 1.86 16.21 -4.70
CA ARG A 51 1.65 17.60 -5.14
C ARG A 51 1.68 17.72 -6.66
N LYS A 52 2.60 17.00 -7.28
CA LYS A 52 2.66 16.86 -8.73
C LYS A 52 1.49 16.02 -9.23
N HIS A 53 0.88 16.43 -10.33
CA HIS A 53 -0.28 15.77 -10.95
C HIS A 53 -1.58 15.80 -10.14
N GLY A 54 -1.71 16.71 -9.17
CA GLY A 54 -2.97 16.94 -8.46
C GLY A 54 -3.45 15.79 -7.58
N GLY A 55 -2.50 15.06 -6.99
CA GLY A 55 -2.82 14.05 -5.97
C GLY A 55 -3.53 14.69 -4.77
N ILE A 56 -4.30 13.88 -4.04
CA ILE A 56 -5.05 14.34 -2.88
C ILE A 56 -4.13 14.81 -1.75
N ASN A 57 -4.42 15.98 -1.18
CA ASN A 57 -3.85 16.47 0.06
C ASN A 57 -4.42 15.67 1.24
N LEU A 58 -3.69 14.65 1.68
CA LEU A 58 -4.14 13.77 2.75
C LEU A 58 -4.33 14.50 4.08
N VAL A 59 -3.59 15.58 4.33
CA VAL A 59 -3.74 16.37 5.56
C VAL A 59 -5.13 17.02 5.61
N GLU A 60 -5.52 17.74 4.58
CA GLU A 60 -6.84 18.38 4.51
C GLU A 60 -7.96 17.35 4.52
N LEU A 61 -7.82 16.28 3.74
CA LEU A 61 -8.80 15.20 3.70
C LEU A 61 -9.03 14.58 5.09
N LEU A 62 -7.97 14.25 5.82
CA LEU A 62 -8.06 13.62 7.13
C LEU A 62 -8.53 14.61 8.21
N GLN A 63 -8.14 15.89 8.14
CA GLN A 63 -8.66 16.92 9.04
C GLN A 63 -10.18 17.05 8.90
N ASP A 64 -10.68 17.16 7.67
CA ASP A 64 -12.11 17.21 7.38
C ASP A 64 -12.84 15.92 7.80
N LEU A 65 -12.22 14.76 7.54
CA LEU A 65 -12.78 13.47 7.92
C LEU A 65 -13.00 13.37 9.44
N PHE A 66 -12.05 13.86 10.22
CA PHE A 66 -12.08 13.77 11.68
C PHE A 66 -12.69 14.98 12.38
N GLU A 67 -13.08 16.02 11.64
CA GLU A 67 -13.68 17.22 12.22
C GLU A 67 -14.95 16.87 13.03
N GLY A 68 -14.98 17.27 14.29
CA GLY A 68 -16.10 17.05 15.20
C GLY A 68 -16.36 15.59 15.59
N GLN A 69 -15.51 14.65 15.19
CA GLN A 69 -15.58 13.25 15.62
C GLN A 69 -15.04 13.10 17.05
N ALA A 70 -15.77 12.38 17.91
CA ALA A 70 -15.36 12.18 19.31
C ALA A 70 -14.04 11.41 19.46
N ASN A 71 -13.67 10.60 18.47
CA ASN A 71 -12.41 9.86 18.37
C ASN A 71 -11.78 10.19 17.00
N GLY A 72 -11.50 11.46 16.76
CA GLY A 72 -10.97 11.95 15.50
C GLY A 72 -9.48 11.65 15.33
N SER A 73 -9.12 10.35 15.28
CA SER A 73 -7.75 9.88 15.07
C SER A 73 -7.67 8.77 14.05
N LEU A 74 -6.50 8.55 13.47
CA LEU A 74 -6.15 7.31 12.81
C LEU A 74 -5.84 6.26 13.88
N THR A 75 -6.63 5.20 13.96
CA THR A 75 -6.37 4.09 14.88
C THR A 75 -5.05 3.40 14.53
N TYR A 76 -4.77 3.24 13.23
CA TYR A 76 -3.54 2.63 12.72
C TYR A 76 -2.99 3.42 11.54
N TYR A 77 -1.70 3.66 11.53
CA TYR A 77 -0.91 3.94 10.34
C TYR A 77 -0.05 2.72 10.04
N VAL A 78 -0.05 2.27 8.80
CA VAL A 78 0.74 1.11 8.35
C VAL A 78 1.68 1.57 7.25
N ASN A 79 2.98 1.30 7.38
CA ASN A 79 3.95 1.54 6.33
C ASN A 79 4.43 0.22 5.75
N THR A 80 4.18 0.01 4.46
CA THR A 80 4.63 -1.21 3.77
C THR A 80 6.13 -1.23 3.60
N HIS A 81 6.72 -0.09 3.27
CA HIS A 81 8.17 0.13 3.22
C HIS A 81 8.49 1.64 3.16
N PRO A 82 9.67 2.09 3.60
CA PRO A 82 9.94 3.51 3.80
C PRO A 82 10.49 4.21 2.55
N HIS A 83 9.85 4.04 1.38
CA HIS A 83 10.05 4.91 0.23
C HIS A 83 9.19 6.17 0.32
N LEU A 84 9.56 7.21 -0.42
CA LEU A 84 8.89 8.51 -0.37
C LEU A 84 7.43 8.43 -0.88
N ASP A 85 7.16 7.61 -1.86
CA ASP A 85 5.84 7.37 -2.43
C ASP A 85 4.95 6.45 -1.58
N HIS A 86 5.46 5.98 -0.41
CA HIS A 86 4.74 5.18 0.58
C HIS A 86 4.76 5.76 2.00
N ALA A 87 5.56 6.80 2.25
CA ALA A 87 5.57 7.53 3.51
C ALA A 87 5.77 9.05 3.29
N GLY A 88 5.47 9.53 2.07
CA GLY A 88 5.51 10.96 1.74
C GLY A 88 4.46 11.73 2.52
N GLY A 89 4.85 12.90 3.05
CA GLY A 89 3.96 13.75 3.85
C GLY A 89 3.60 13.20 5.23
N LEU A 90 4.22 12.12 5.67
CA LEU A 90 3.91 11.52 6.97
C LEU A 90 4.17 12.48 8.14
N ASP A 91 5.17 13.36 8.03
CA ASP A 91 5.39 14.41 9.04
C ASP A 91 4.22 15.39 9.11
N GLU A 92 3.74 15.85 7.95
CA GLU A 92 2.61 16.76 7.88
C GLU A 92 1.33 16.10 8.44
N ILE A 93 1.12 14.82 8.13
CA ILE A 93 -0.01 14.04 8.63
C ILE A 93 0.06 13.86 10.16
N GLN A 94 1.20 13.40 10.70
CA GLN A 94 1.33 13.16 12.14
C GLN A 94 1.34 14.43 13.00
N ASP A 95 1.61 15.58 12.38
CA ASP A 95 1.50 16.88 13.05
C ASP A 95 0.05 17.41 13.05
N ALA A 96 -0.75 17.03 12.05
CA ALA A 96 -2.12 17.48 11.88
C ALA A 96 -3.15 16.53 12.51
N ILE A 97 -2.86 15.21 12.50
CA ILE A 97 -3.79 14.16 12.91
C ILE A 97 -3.14 13.29 14.00
N GLU A 98 -3.93 12.95 15.02
CA GLU A 98 -3.52 11.95 16.01
C GLU A 98 -3.46 10.56 15.37
N ILE A 99 -2.36 9.83 15.65
CA ILE A 99 -2.17 8.43 15.19
C ILE A 99 -1.93 7.60 16.46
N ASP A 100 -2.78 6.59 16.68
CA ASP A 100 -2.77 5.83 17.95
C ASP A 100 -1.75 4.69 17.90
N ASN A 101 -1.61 4.00 16.75
CA ASN A 101 -0.72 2.86 16.59
C ASN A 101 0.00 2.93 15.25
N VAL A 102 1.21 2.36 15.16
CA VAL A 102 2.00 2.27 13.94
C VAL A 102 2.47 0.84 13.70
N TRP A 103 2.23 0.34 12.47
CA TRP A 103 2.76 -0.93 11.98
C TRP A 103 3.68 -0.67 10.80
N HIS A 104 4.74 -1.44 10.67
CA HIS A 104 5.73 -1.23 9.61
C HIS A 104 6.50 -2.52 9.27
N SER A 105 7.12 -2.58 8.10
CA SER A 105 7.92 -3.74 7.67
C SER A 105 9.18 -3.99 8.50
N GLY A 106 9.65 -2.98 9.23
CA GLY A 106 10.91 -3.06 9.95
C GLY A 106 12.15 -2.77 9.10
N HIS A 107 11.97 -2.44 7.81
CA HIS A 107 13.11 -2.15 6.94
C HIS A 107 13.88 -0.91 7.40
N ASP A 108 15.21 -1.06 7.48
CA ASP A 108 16.15 0.03 7.72
C ASP A 108 17.01 0.23 6.46
N PRO A 109 16.81 1.34 5.71
CA PRO A 109 17.57 1.62 4.49
C PRO A 109 19.06 1.95 4.75
N GLY A 110 19.49 1.94 6.00
CA GLY A 110 20.88 2.19 6.37
C GLY A 110 21.34 3.62 6.09
N ARG A 111 22.41 3.78 5.29
CA ARG A 111 22.96 5.10 4.95
C ARG A 111 22.13 5.87 3.91
N ASN A 112 21.22 5.19 3.25
CA ASN A 112 20.32 5.77 2.27
C ASN A 112 19.01 6.24 2.94
N HIS A 113 19.12 6.76 4.16
CA HIS A 113 17.98 7.37 4.84
C HIS A 113 17.37 8.43 3.92
N CYS A 114 16.08 8.33 3.74
CA CYS A 114 15.29 9.37 3.10
C CYS A 114 14.39 10.02 4.14
N GLU A 115 13.87 11.18 3.79
CA GLU A 115 12.96 11.95 4.63
C GLU A 115 11.76 11.12 5.11
N ALA A 116 11.26 10.21 4.25
CA ALA A 116 10.18 9.28 4.57
C ALA A 116 10.53 8.32 5.73
N TYR A 117 11.74 7.75 5.73
CA TYR A 117 12.19 6.89 6.83
C TYR A 117 12.32 7.67 8.14
N ASP A 118 12.88 8.87 8.08
CA ASP A 118 13.03 9.71 9.27
C ASP A 118 11.66 10.12 9.84
N ALA A 119 10.68 10.42 8.97
CA ALA A 119 9.31 10.69 9.38
C ALA A 119 8.66 9.48 10.07
N LEU A 120 8.85 8.28 9.53
CA LEU A 120 8.38 7.04 10.15
C LEU A 120 9.02 6.82 11.53
N GLN A 121 10.32 7.06 11.69
CA GLN A 121 10.99 6.93 13.01
C GLN A 121 10.45 7.95 14.03
N ARG A 122 10.14 9.18 13.60
CA ARG A 122 9.49 10.19 14.47
C ARG A 122 8.11 9.73 14.91
N LEU A 123 7.29 9.20 13.99
CA LEU A 123 5.97 8.67 14.30
C LEU A 123 6.06 7.50 15.30
N ARG A 124 6.93 6.51 15.06
CA ARG A 124 7.14 5.37 15.97
C ARG A 124 7.44 5.82 17.38
N LYS A 125 8.35 6.79 17.51
CA LYS A 125 8.67 7.38 18.82
C LYS A 125 7.46 8.09 19.44
N LYS A 126 6.74 8.90 18.66
CA LYS A 126 5.55 9.65 19.13
C LYS A 126 4.45 8.71 19.64
N VAL A 127 4.18 7.61 18.89
CA VAL A 127 3.21 6.58 19.28
C VAL A 127 3.65 5.86 20.56
N THR A 128 4.89 5.42 20.64
CA THR A 128 5.43 4.71 21.81
C THR A 128 5.43 5.60 23.05
N ASP A 129 5.81 6.87 22.94
CA ASP A 129 5.82 7.83 24.06
C ASP A 129 4.41 8.04 24.64
N LYS A 130 3.35 7.81 23.85
CA LYS A 130 1.94 7.90 24.28
C LYS A 130 1.35 6.56 24.75
N GLY A 131 2.11 5.47 24.66
CA GLY A 131 1.69 4.13 25.06
C GLY A 131 0.87 3.39 23.97
N GLY A 132 0.93 3.85 22.72
CA GLY A 132 0.41 3.15 21.56
C GLY A 132 1.31 1.99 21.11
N GLU A 133 0.82 1.18 20.18
CA GLU A 133 1.55 0.04 19.64
C GLU A 133 2.51 0.48 18.51
N ASP A 134 3.80 0.14 18.64
CA ASP A 134 4.78 0.18 17.56
C ASP A 134 5.10 -1.27 17.18
N ARG A 135 4.59 -1.73 16.03
CA ARG A 135 4.66 -3.14 15.64
C ARG A 135 5.44 -3.33 14.35
N THR A 136 6.49 -4.14 14.42
CA THR A 136 7.12 -4.71 13.23
C THR A 136 6.27 -5.86 12.70
N LEU A 137 5.84 -5.75 11.44
CA LEU A 137 5.09 -6.78 10.75
C LEU A 137 6.01 -7.94 10.35
N THR A 138 5.56 -9.16 10.62
CA THR A 138 6.27 -10.38 10.24
C THR A 138 5.30 -11.37 9.66
N GLY A 139 5.61 -11.91 8.49
CA GLY A 139 4.80 -12.90 7.79
C GLY A 139 4.68 -14.19 8.58
N THR A 140 3.45 -14.56 8.89
CA THR A 140 3.12 -15.80 9.61
C THR A 140 1.90 -16.47 8.99
N ARG A 141 1.67 -17.75 9.32
CA ARG A 141 0.44 -18.44 8.93
C ARG A 141 -0.74 -18.18 9.87
N SER A 142 -0.57 -17.32 10.85
CA SER A 142 -1.64 -16.93 11.76
C SER A 142 -2.64 -16.02 11.07
N THR A 143 -3.91 -16.22 11.38
CA THR A 143 -4.98 -15.26 11.10
C THR A 143 -5.29 -14.52 12.40
N GLU A 144 -5.22 -13.22 12.35
CA GLU A 144 -5.45 -12.35 13.51
C GLU A 144 -6.75 -11.54 13.31
N LEU A 145 -7.26 -10.96 14.40
CA LEU A 145 -8.44 -10.12 14.38
C LEU A 145 -8.06 -8.65 14.45
N LEU A 146 -8.76 -7.83 13.66
CA LEU A 146 -8.69 -6.38 13.69
C LEU A 146 -10.13 -5.84 13.70
N GLY A 147 -10.62 -5.45 14.87
CA GLY A 147 -12.06 -5.22 15.05
C GLY A 147 -12.86 -6.48 14.74
N GLU A 148 -13.80 -6.39 13.78
CA GLU A 148 -14.59 -7.51 13.29
C GLU A 148 -14.04 -8.13 11.98
N ALA A 149 -12.94 -7.57 11.46
CA ALA A 149 -12.21 -8.11 10.32
C ALA A 149 -11.16 -9.13 10.74
N VAL A 150 -10.75 -9.95 9.80
CA VAL A 150 -9.60 -10.87 9.93
C VAL A 150 -8.46 -10.36 9.08
N TYR A 151 -7.21 -10.58 9.51
CA TYR A 151 -6.06 -10.25 8.68
C TYR A 151 -4.93 -11.26 8.78
N ASN A 152 -4.11 -11.29 7.75
CA ASN A 152 -2.87 -12.03 7.68
C ASN A 152 -1.73 -11.10 7.30
N VAL A 153 -0.58 -11.23 7.95
CA VAL A 153 0.69 -10.66 7.49
C VAL A 153 1.39 -11.73 6.67
N LEU A 154 1.64 -11.44 5.39
CA LEU A 154 2.23 -12.40 4.46
C LEU A 154 3.73 -12.16 4.25
N SER A 155 4.18 -10.91 4.41
CA SER A 155 5.57 -10.47 4.25
C SER A 155 5.84 -9.28 5.19
N PRO A 156 7.13 -9.05 5.55
CA PRO A 156 8.31 -9.86 5.26
C PRO A 156 8.40 -11.13 6.14
N ALA A 157 9.04 -12.17 5.62
CA ALA A 157 9.32 -13.37 6.40
C ALA A 157 10.40 -13.09 7.44
N GLN A 158 10.34 -13.74 8.62
CA GLN A 158 11.30 -13.50 9.71
C GLN A 158 12.74 -13.70 9.27
N HIS A 159 13.03 -14.76 8.51
CA HIS A 159 14.40 -15.02 8.04
C HIS A 159 14.91 -13.95 7.08
N VAL A 160 14.04 -13.31 6.28
CA VAL A 160 14.40 -12.18 5.41
C VAL A 160 14.76 -10.95 6.25
N GLN A 161 13.99 -10.69 7.31
CA GLN A 161 14.30 -9.61 8.25
C GLN A 161 15.66 -9.82 8.92
N ASP A 162 15.93 -11.04 9.39
CA ASP A 162 17.19 -11.38 10.06
C ASP A 162 18.39 -11.27 9.10
N GLU A 163 18.25 -11.78 7.86
CA GLU A 163 19.30 -11.67 6.84
C GLU A 163 19.60 -10.21 6.47
N ILE A 164 18.56 -9.43 6.21
CA ILE A 164 18.70 -8.02 5.77
C ILE A 164 19.33 -7.16 6.87
N ALA A 165 19.05 -7.45 8.14
CA ALA A 165 19.61 -6.71 9.26
C ALA A 165 21.15 -6.79 9.32
N ASP A 166 21.72 -7.91 8.88
CA ASP A 166 23.17 -8.17 8.91
C ASP A 166 23.89 -7.72 7.61
N GLU A 167 23.15 -7.29 6.58
CA GLU A 167 23.72 -6.89 5.30
C GLU A 167 24.28 -5.46 5.30
N ASP A 168 25.18 -5.20 4.35
CA ASP A 168 25.66 -3.84 4.06
C ASP A 168 24.49 -2.92 3.67
N PRO A 169 24.53 -1.63 4.07
CA PRO A 169 23.45 -0.67 3.78
C PRO A 169 23.03 -0.57 2.31
N GLU A 170 23.97 -0.72 1.36
CA GLU A 170 23.65 -0.70 -0.07
C GLU A 170 22.88 -1.95 -0.51
N VAL A 171 23.18 -3.10 0.07
CA VAL A 171 22.49 -4.36 -0.19
C VAL A 171 21.10 -4.31 0.42
N ARG A 172 20.99 -3.84 1.67
CA ARG A 172 19.69 -3.63 2.33
C ARG A 172 18.76 -2.75 1.51
N TYR A 173 19.25 -1.61 1.03
CA TYR A 173 18.46 -0.70 0.21
C TYR A 173 17.93 -1.36 -1.07
N ARG A 174 18.72 -2.19 -1.73
CA ARG A 174 18.31 -2.94 -2.93
C ARG A 174 17.26 -4.02 -2.66
N ARG A 175 17.17 -4.50 -1.41
CA ARG A 175 16.21 -5.52 -0.97
C ARG A 175 14.96 -4.94 -0.32
N ILE A 176 14.74 -3.63 -0.43
CA ILE A 176 13.62 -2.95 0.23
C ILE A 176 12.26 -3.51 -0.24
N HIS A 177 12.11 -3.86 -1.52
CA HIS A 177 10.89 -4.43 -2.06
C HIS A 177 10.72 -5.93 -1.71
N GLU A 178 11.81 -6.67 -1.56
CA GLU A 178 11.78 -8.02 -0.99
C GLU A 178 11.34 -7.99 0.49
N HIS A 179 11.66 -6.91 1.19
CA HIS A 179 11.32 -6.67 2.61
C HIS A 179 10.03 -5.86 2.79
N CYS A 180 9.24 -5.68 1.74
CA CYS A 180 7.99 -4.94 1.79
C CYS A 180 6.93 -5.72 2.57
N ALA A 181 6.14 -5.03 3.39
CA ALA A 181 5.01 -5.64 4.08
C ALA A 181 3.87 -5.91 3.10
N VAL A 182 3.31 -7.12 3.18
CA VAL A 182 2.14 -7.56 2.43
C VAL A 182 1.05 -7.97 3.40
N LEU A 183 -0.11 -7.36 3.28
CA LEU A 183 -1.26 -7.55 4.16
C LEU A 183 -2.47 -8.07 3.39
N ARG A 184 -3.13 -9.05 3.95
CA ARG A 184 -4.42 -9.54 3.47
C ARG A 184 -5.47 -9.29 4.53
N ILE A 185 -6.49 -8.49 4.23
CA ILE A 185 -7.53 -8.07 5.19
C ILE A 185 -8.88 -8.51 4.65
N GLY A 186 -9.69 -9.18 5.46
CA GLY A 186 -10.95 -9.74 5.04
C GLY A 186 -12.08 -9.46 6.02
N TYR A 187 -13.29 -9.31 5.46
CA TYR A 187 -14.50 -9.07 6.25
C TYR A 187 -15.71 -9.83 5.70
N GLY A 188 -16.59 -10.22 6.61
CA GLY A 188 -17.84 -10.91 6.31
C GLY A 188 -17.83 -12.40 6.64
N ALA A 189 -19.01 -13.00 6.71
CA ALA A 189 -19.23 -14.41 7.05
C ALA A 189 -20.38 -14.98 6.21
N PRO A 190 -20.38 -16.26 5.84
CA PRO A 190 -19.44 -17.31 6.27
C PRO A 190 -18.10 -17.31 5.53
N VAL A 191 -17.98 -16.62 4.40
CA VAL A 191 -16.76 -16.51 3.61
C VAL A 191 -16.42 -15.04 3.48
N PRO A 192 -15.32 -14.55 4.08
CA PRO A 192 -14.91 -13.16 3.94
C PRO A 192 -14.55 -12.81 2.50
N ALA A 193 -14.83 -11.57 2.09
CA ALA A 193 -14.15 -10.98 0.94
C ALA A 193 -12.82 -10.36 1.42
N PHE A 194 -11.75 -10.57 0.65
CA PHE A 194 -10.40 -10.20 1.02
C PHE A 194 -9.83 -9.13 0.08
N VAL A 195 -9.17 -8.16 0.68
CA VAL A 195 -8.32 -7.18 0.01
C VAL A 195 -6.87 -7.54 0.29
N LEU A 196 -6.07 -7.63 -0.75
CA LEU A 196 -4.64 -7.90 -0.69
C LEU A 196 -3.87 -6.62 -1.02
N ILE A 197 -3.22 -6.05 -0.02
CA ILE A 197 -2.34 -4.89 -0.13
C ILE A 197 -0.92 -5.40 -0.25
N THR A 198 -0.30 -5.13 -1.38
CA THR A 198 0.99 -5.70 -1.78
C THR A 198 2.16 -4.74 -1.57
N GLY A 199 1.88 -3.41 -1.38
CA GLY A 199 2.91 -2.39 -1.48
C GLY A 199 3.74 -2.59 -2.74
N ASP A 200 5.06 -2.46 -2.63
CA ASP A 200 5.98 -2.64 -3.76
C ASP A 200 6.67 -4.01 -3.80
N SER A 201 6.07 -5.02 -3.13
CA SER A 201 6.66 -6.36 -3.08
C SER A 201 6.96 -6.92 -4.47
N ASP A 202 8.21 -7.34 -4.69
CA ASP A 202 8.71 -7.72 -6.00
C ASP A 202 8.62 -9.25 -6.27
N LYS A 203 9.03 -9.66 -7.48
CA LYS A 203 9.08 -11.05 -7.89
C LYS A 203 9.83 -11.93 -6.87
N CYS A 204 10.93 -11.42 -6.29
CA CYS A 204 11.73 -12.17 -5.33
C CYS A 204 10.92 -12.47 -4.07
N ALA A 205 10.26 -11.46 -3.49
CA ALA A 205 9.40 -11.64 -2.33
C ALA A 205 8.31 -12.70 -2.60
N TRP A 206 7.65 -12.63 -3.76
CA TRP A 206 6.58 -13.55 -4.10
C TRP A 206 7.06 -14.96 -4.43
N GLN A 207 8.10 -15.09 -5.23
CA GLN A 207 8.60 -16.38 -5.68
C GLN A 207 9.27 -17.17 -4.57
N GLU A 208 10.07 -16.50 -3.73
CA GLU A 208 10.92 -17.18 -2.74
C GLU A 208 10.26 -17.30 -1.36
N HIS A 209 9.38 -16.32 -0.99
CA HIS A 209 8.94 -16.20 0.41
C HIS A 209 7.42 -16.31 0.60
N ILE A 210 6.61 -15.75 -0.32
CA ILE A 210 5.18 -15.60 -0.06
C ILE A 210 4.37 -16.75 -0.67
N THR A 211 4.54 -17.03 -1.97
CA THR A 211 3.59 -17.81 -2.75
C THR A 211 3.41 -19.23 -2.22
N GLU A 212 4.48 -19.99 -2.11
CA GLU A 212 4.36 -21.39 -1.67
C GLU A 212 4.15 -21.48 -0.16
N TYR A 213 4.73 -20.59 0.62
CA TYR A 213 4.57 -20.62 2.07
C TYR A 213 3.13 -20.33 2.52
N HIS A 214 2.46 -19.36 1.89
CA HIS A 214 1.12 -18.94 2.28
C HIS A 214 0.02 -19.46 1.35
N GLY A 215 0.34 -19.75 0.09
CA GLY A 215 -0.67 -20.10 -0.92
C GLY A 215 -0.82 -21.61 -1.16
N ALA A 216 0.19 -22.40 -0.84
CA ALA A 216 0.14 -23.85 -1.02
C ALA A 216 -0.48 -24.57 0.19
N GLY A 217 -1.16 -25.69 -0.08
CA GLY A 217 -1.80 -26.52 0.94
C GLY A 217 -3.30 -26.28 1.08
N ASP A 218 -3.89 -26.79 2.17
CA ASP A 218 -5.35 -26.80 2.38
C ASP A 218 -5.93 -25.41 2.66
N GLU A 219 -5.10 -24.48 3.13
CA GLU A 219 -5.49 -23.10 3.43
C GLU A 219 -4.68 -22.13 2.56
N ASN A 220 -5.27 -21.70 1.45
CA ASN A 220 -4.70 -20.65 0.62
C ASN A 220 -4.91 -19.28 1.27
N ARG A 221 -3.86 -18.75 1.92
CA ARG A 221 -3.89 -17.45 2.62
C ARG A 221 -3.55 -16.27 1.74
N ILE A 222 -3.29 -16.48 0.44
CA ILE A 222 -3.12 -15.37 -0.51
C ILE A 222 -4.33 -15.16 -1.41
N TRP A 223 -5.31 -16.09 -1.41
CA TRP A 223 -6.54 -15.94 -2.16
C TRP A 223 -7.28 -14.66 -1.74
N SER A 224 -7.57 -13.79 -2.72
CA SER A 224 -8.16 -12.47 -2.45
C SER A 224 -8.91 -11.98 -3.68
N GLN A 225 -10.11 -11.48 -3.50
CA GLN A 225 -10.95 -10.96 -4.58
C GLN A 225 -10.46 -9.61 -5.12
N ILE A 226 -9.88 -8.80 -4.24
CA ILE A 226 -9.42 -7.45 -4.56
C ILE A 226 -7.91 -7.40 -4.38
N LEU A 227 -7.19 -7.12 -5.46
CA LEU A 227 -5.74 -7.01 -5.48
C LEU A 227 -5.33 -5.55 -5.69
N SER A 228 -4.56 -4.98 -4.77
CA SER A 228 -3.76 -3.79 -5.05
C SER A 228 -2.59 -4.18 -5.93
N ALA A 229 -2.42 -3.51 -7.08
CA ALA A 229 -1.33 -3.80 -7.99
C ALA A 229 0.01 -3.48 -7.32
N SER A 230 0.89 -4.48 -7.25
CA SER A 230 2.18 -4.27 -6.64
C SER A 230 3.02 -3.25 -7.40
N HIS A 231 3.69 -2.38 -6.64
CA HIS A 231 4.63 -1.39 -7.16
C HIS A 231 4.01 -0.55 -8.29
N HIS A 232 2.79 -0.05 -8.03
CA HIS A 232 2.03 0.82 -8.94
C HIS A 232 1.77 0.19 -10.33
N GLY A 233 1.69 -1.14 -10.42
CA GLY A 233 1.59 -1.87 -11.69
C GLY A 233 2.94 -2.06 -12.39
N SER A 234 4.03 -2.05 -11.64
CA SER A 234 5.37 -2.34 -12.17
C SER A 234 5.50 -3.78 -12.63
N ARG A 235 6.36 -3.98 -13.64
CA ARG A 235 6.77 -5.33 -14.07
C ARG A 235 7.51 -6.12 -12.99
N THR A 236 8.05 -5.45 -11.98
CA THR A 236 8.84 -6.09 -10.93
C THR A 236 8.04 -7.10 -10.10
N PHE A 237 6.72 -7.02 -10.12
CA PHE A 237 5.85 -8.05 -9.54
C PHE A 237 5.99 -9.41 -10.23
N PHE A 238 6.26 -9.42 -11.53
CA PHE A 238 6.34 -10.61 -12.38
C PHE A 238 7.75 -10.93 -12.86
N LYS A 239 8.59 -9.92 -13.02
CA LYS A 239 9.88 -9.99 -13.71
C LYS A 239 10.98 -9.33 -12.89
N THR A 240 12.20 -9.79 -13.07
CA THR A 240 13.39 -9.13 -12.50
C THR A 240 13.88 -7.96 -13.36
N SER A 241 13.56 -7.96 -14.65
CA SER A 241 13.89 -6.90 -15.60
C SER A 241 12.94 -6.93 -16.79
N GLU A 242 13.02 -5.93 -17.67
CA GLU A 242 12.24 -5.90 -18.92
C GLU A 242 12.53 -7.12 -19.81
N ASP A 243 13.79 -7.52 -19.91
CA ASP A 243 14.26 -8.64 -20.73
C ASP A 243 14.12 -10.01 -20.07
N ASP A 244 13.51 -10.09 -18.87
CA ASP A 244 13.28 -11.36 -18.20
C ASP A 244 12.33 -12.25 -19.04
N PRO A 245 12.83 -13.37 -19.61
CA PRO A 245 12.05 -14.20 -20.52
C PRO A 245 11.03 -15.07 -19.79
N GLU A 246 11.15 -15.22 -18.46
CA GLU A 246 10.34 -16.12 -17.65
C GLU A 246 9.60 -15.36 -16.54
N PRO A 247 8.46 -14.68 -16.87
CA PRO A 247 7.64 -14.02 -15.88
C PRO A 247 7.14 -15.03 -14.83
N TYR A 248 7.26 -14.71 -13.57
CA TYR A 248 6.66 -15.50 -12.50
C TYR A 248 5.18 -15.13 -12.38
N THR A 249 4.29 -16.10 -12.51
CA THR A 249 2.82 -15.88 -12.45
C THR A 249 2.12 -16.82 -11.47
N ARG A 250 2.85 -17.71 -10.80
CA ARG A 250 2.29 -18.69 -9.89
C ARG A 250 1.48 -18.05 -8.73
N HIS A 251 1.89 -16.87 -8.27
CA HIS A 251 1.14 -16.10 -7.28
C HIS A 251 -0.26 -15.73 -7.80
N MET A 252 -0.40 -15.33 -9.06
CA MET A 252 -1.71 -14.99 -9.65
C MET A 252 -2.65 -16.20 -9.72
N ASP A 253 -2.11 -17.39 -10.01
CA ASP A 253 -2.89 -18.65 -10.00
C ASP A 253 -3.49 -18.96 -8.62
N LEU A 254 -2.86 -18.48 -7.55
CA LEU A 254 -3.27 -18.71 -6.18
C LEU A 254 -4.05 -17.53 -5.57
N ILE A 255 -3.69 -16.29 -5.91
CA ILE A 255 -4.45 -15.10 -5.51
C ILE A 255 -5.85 -15.14 -6.12
N LYS A 256 -5.98 -15.44 -7.40
CA LYS A 256 -7.22 -15.49 -8.17
C LYS A 256 -8.06 -14.21 -8.01
N PRO A 257 -7.50 -13.05 -8.28
CA PRO A 257 -8.20 -11.80 -8.07
C PRO A 257 -9.37 -11.65 -9.05
N GLU A 258 -10.46 -11.08 -8.55
CA GLU A 258 -11.62 -10.69 -9.36
C GLU A 258 -11.47 -9.24 -9.84
N ASN A 259 -10.78 -8.41 -9.05
CA ASN A 259 -10.57 -6.99 -9.33
C ASN A 259 -9.12 -6.60 -9.04
N LEU A 260 -8.60 -5.67 -9.86
CA LEU A 260 -7.30 -5.05 -9.70
C LEU A 260 -7.44 -3.55 -9.49
N ILE A 261 -6.79 -3.01 -8.47
CA ILE A 261 -6.68 -1.57 -8.27
C ILE A 261 -5.23 -1.16 -8.53
N ILE A 262 -5.03 -0.24 -9.44
CA ILE A 262 -3.70 0.31 -9.78
C ILE A 262 -3.63 1.73 -9.21
N SER A 263 -2.77 1.94 -8.23
CA SER A 263 -2.49 3.25 -7.65
C SER A 263 -1.27 3.85 -8.34
N ALA A 264 -1.50 4.64 -9.39
CA ALA A 264 -0.48 5.30 -10.19
C ALA A 264 -1.09 6.53 -10.89
N PRO A 265 -0.29 7.52 -11.32
CA PRO A 265 -0.73 8.52 -12.29
C PRO A 265 -0.87 7.87 -13.67
N LEU A 266 -1.26 8.63 -14.70
CA LEU A 266 -1.16 8.14 -16.07
C LEU A 266 0.28 7.76 -16.42
N GLN A 267 0.47 6.77 -17.28
CA GLN A 267 1.80 6.25 -17.60
C GLN A 267 2.77 7.35 -18.09
N GLU A 268 2.28 8.30 -18.90
CA GLU A 268 3.04 9.44 -19.38
C GLU A 268 3.36 10.49 -18.31
N GLU A 269 2.62 10.50 -17.20
CA GLU A 269 2.85 11.36 -16.04
C GLU A 269 3.79 10.70 -15.02
N SER A 270 3.91 9.37 -15.05
CA SER A 270 4.75 8.62 -14.13
C SER A 270 6.23 8.77 -14.47
N CYS A 271 7.05 9.17 -13.49
CA CYS A 271 8.51 9.25 -13.66
C CYS A 271 9.17 7.86 -13.85
N HIS A 272 8.44 6.78 -13.55
CA HIS A 272 8.87 5.40 -13.70
C HIS A 272 8.17 4.67 -14.86
N GLY A 273 7.23 5.34 -15.55
CA GLY A 273 6.42 4.75 -16.62
C GLY A 273 5.41 3.72 -16.12
N HIS A 274 4.99 3.81 -14.87
CA HIS A 274 3.96 2.94 -14.29
C HIS A 274 2.55 3.40 -14.68
N PRO A 275 1.60 2.44 -14.86
CA PRO A 275 1.81 0.98 -14.91
C PRO A 275 2.55 0.56 -16.18
N HIS A 276 3.41 -0.47 -16.12
CA HIS A 276 4.11 -0.99 -17.30
C HIS A 276 3.19 -1.83 -18.17
N ASP A 277 3.27 -1.65 -19.50
CA ASP A 277 2.43 -2.37 -20.47
C ASP A 277 2.55 -3.89 -20.35
N ASP A 278 3.79 -4.38 -20.19
CA ASP A 278 4.04 -5.82 -20.08
C ASP A 278 3.51 -6.42 -18.76
N ALA A 279 3.41 -5.61 -17.69
CA ALA A 279 2.74 -6.02 -16.46
C ALA A 279 1.21 -6.05 -16.66
N LEU A 280 0.64 -5.03 -17.32
CA LEU A 280 -0.78 -4.98 -17.64
C LEU A 280 -1.21 -6.17 -18.47
N GLU A 281 -0.42 -6.56 -19.48
CA GLU A 281 -0.67 -7.75 -20.30
C GLU A 281 -0.65 -9.06 -19.49
N LEU A 282 0.14 -9.12 -18.41
CA LEU A 282 0.14 -10.26 -17.49
C LEU A 282 -1.08 -10.26 -16.58
N TYR A 283 -1.47 -9.11 -16.01
CA TYR A 283 -2.70 -8.99 -15.21
C TYR A 283 -3.95 -9.36 -16.01
N LYS A 284 -4.07 -8.90 -17.26
CA LYS A 284 -5.20 -9.18 -18.15
C LYS A 284 -5.41 -10.65 -18.51
N LYS A 285 -4.42 -11.52 -18.25
CA LYS A 285 -4.60 -12.98 -18.38
C LYS A 285 -5.47 -13.56 -17.25
N TYR A 286 -5.61 -12.84 -16.14
CA TYR A 286 -6.29 -13.29 -14.94
C TYR A 286 -7.54 -12.49 -14.60
N ILE A 287 -7.59 -11.22 -15.03
CA ILE A 287 -8.63 -10.25 -14.67
C ILE A 287 -9.16 -9.62 -15.96
N SER A 288 -10.48 -9.48 -16.07
CA SER A 288 -11.09 -8.79 -17.22
C SER A 288 -10.80 -7.29 -17.17
N GLU A 289 -10.71 -6.63 -18.32
CA GLU A 289 -10.36 -5.20 -18.40
C GLU A 289 -11.34 -4.30 -17.67
N ASP A 290 -12.62 -4.66 -17.62
CA ASP A 290 -13.68 -3.93 -16.91
C ASP A 290 -13.59 -4.06 -15.38
N ALA A 291 -12.74 -4.95 -14.88
CA ALA A 291 -12.44 -5.14 -13.47
C ALA A 291 -11.05 -4.59 -13.05
N ILE A 292 -10.41 -3.83 -13.95
CA ILE A 292 -9.16 -3.10 -13.67
C ILE A 292 -9.49 -1.64 -13.44
N PHE A 293 -9.22 -1.15 -12.25
CA PHE A 293 -9.46 0.21 -11.79
C PHE A 293 -8.13 0.93 -11.63
N HIS A 294 -7.90 1.99 -12.41
CA HIS A 294 -6.66 2.76 -12.36
C HIS A 294 -6.94 4.17 -11.82
N THR A 295 -6.31 4.52 -10.69
CA THR A 295 -6.58 5.81 -10.04
C THR A 295 -6.18 7.02 -10.91
N GLY A 296 -5.19 6.87 -11.78
CA GLY A 296 -4.77 7.89 -12.74
C GLY A 296 -5.83 8.20 -13.80
N ASP A 297 -6.68 7.23 -14.13
CA ASP A 297 -7.75 7.44 -15.10
C ASP A 297 -8.81 8.40 -14.54
N GLY A 298 -8.70 9.66 -14.96
CA GLY A 298 -9.55 10.73 -14.47
C GLY A 298 -9.28 11.18 -13.04
N ARG A 299 -8.11 10.79 -12.46
CA ARG A 299 -7.68 11.16 -11.10
C ARG A 299 -8.70 10.76 -10.05
N ARG A 300 -9.14 9.49 -10.09
CA ARG A 300 -10.23 8.98 -9.28
C ARG A 300 -9.74 8.14 -8.11
N SER A 301 -10.40 8.31 -6.98
CA SER A 301 -10.31 7.37 -5.87
C SER A 301 -11.43 6.34 -5.99
N PHE A 302 -11.15 5.08 -5.66
CA PHE A 302 -12.13 4.00 -5.71
C PHE A 302 -12.54 3.57 -4.30
N ILE A 303 -13.83 3.38 -4.11
CA ILE A 303 -14.41 2.94 -2.84
C ILE A 303 -14.89 1.49 -2.99
N CYS A 304 -14.41 0.63 -2.11
CA CYS A 304 -14.87 -0.74 -1.99
C CYS A 304 -15.61 -0.94 -0.68
N ASP A 305 -16.90 -1.23 -0.74
CA ASP A 305 -17.72 -1.60 0.41
C ASP A 305 -17.83 -3.11 0.50
N ILE A 306 -17.42 -3.68 1.64
CA ILE A 306 -17.53 -5.10 1.94
C ILE A 306 -18.56 -5.27 3.05
N TYR A 307 -19.59 -6.07 2.78
CA TYR A 307 -20.72 -6.30 3.66
C TYR A 307 -20.46 -7.46 4.63
N SER A 308 -21.22 -7.51 5.71
CA SER A 308 -21.10 -8.55 6.73
C SER A 308 -21.39 -9.98 6.23
N ASP A 309 -21.94 -10.14 5.05
CA ASP A 309 -22.15 -11.44 4.38
C ASP A 309 -21.02 -11.80 3.38
N GLY A 310 -19.97 -11.00 3.28
CA GLY A 310 -18.84 -11.20 2.39
C GLY A 310 -19.05 -10.71 0.95
N ARG A 311 -20.25 -10.21 0.60
CA ARG A 311 -20.44 -9.52 -0.69
C ARG A 311 -19.66 -8.20 -0.68
N PHE A 312 -19.19 -7.77 -1.83
CA PHE A 312 -18.51 -6.48 -1.97
C PHE A 312 -18.95 -5.77 -3.25
N PHE A 313 -18.72 -4.47 -3.26
CA PHE A 313 -19.00 -3.62 -4.40
C PHE A 313 -17.94 -2.53 -4.49
N ILE A 314 -17.39 -2.32 -5.69
CA ILE A 314 -16.42 -1.25 -5.98
C ILE A 314 -17.11 -0.21 -6.83
N ASN A 315 -16.96 1.07 -6.46
CA ASN A 315 -17.48 2.21 -7.18
C ASN A 315 -16.43 3.33 -7.27
N ASP A 316 -16.73 4.35 -8.07
CA ASP A 316 -15.93 5.56 -8.26
C ASP A 316 -16.52 6.79 -7.54
N ASP A 317 -17.34 6.59 -6.50
CA ASP A 317 -17.91 7.68 -5.70
C ASP A 317 -16.84 8.56 -5.03
N GLY A 318 -15.61 8.03 -4.91
CA GLY A 318 -14.42 8.79 -4.51
C GLY A 318 -13.85 9.71 -5.58
N GLY A 319 -14.41 9.74 -6.79
CA GLY A 319 -13.90 10.56 -7.91
C GLY A 319 -13.90 12.07 -7.62
N GLU A 320 -14.82 12.55 -6.82
CA GLU A 320 -14.89 13.97 -6.43
C GLU A 320 -13.81 14.38 -5.40
N LEU A 321 -13.13 13.42 -4.75
CA LEU A 321 -12.13 13.73 -3.72
C LEU A 321 -10.95 14.53 -4.27
N ALA A 322 -10.49 14.20 -5.48
CA ALA A 322 -9.40 14.93 -6.11
C ALA A 322 -9.81 16.34 -6.55
N GLU A 323 -11.09 16.56 -6.85
CA GLU A 323 -11.61 17.90 -7.15
C GLU A 323 -11.65 18.80 -5.92
N HIS A 324 -11.93 18.23 -4.73
CA HIS A 324 -12.02 18.98 -3.48
C HIS A 324 -10.69 19.11 -2.75
N TYR A 325 -9.90 18.03 -2.71
CA TYR A 325 -8.71 17.91 -1.89
C TYR A 325 -7.43 17.74 -2.72
N GLY A 326 -7.52 17.77 -4.07
CA GLY A 326 -6.33 17.69 -4.92
C GLY A 326 -5.46 18.93 -4.78
N PHE A 327 -4.15 18.74 -4.76
CA PHE A 327 -3.25 19.88 -4.86
C PHE A 327 -3.52 20.64 -6.16
N PRO A 328 -3.50 21.99 -6.14
CA PRO A 328 -3.59 22.75 -7.36
C PRO A 328 -2.47 22.32 -8.31
N PRO A 329 -2.73 22.26 -9.64
CA PRO A 329 -1.67 21.98 -10.60
C PRO A 329 -0.57 23.02 -10.41
N ASP A 330 0.70 22.58 -10.39
CA ASP A 330 1.84 23.50 -10.33
C ASP A 330 1.72 24.50 -11.48
N ASP A 331 1.62 25.79 -11.15
CA ASP A 331 1.78 26.84 -12.14
C ASP A 331 3.19 26.70 -12.74
N GLU A 332 3.29 26.51 -14.03
CA GLU A 332 4.57 26.32 -14.76
C GLU A 332 5.56 27.50 -14.62
N ASP A 333 5.21 28.54 -13.84
CA ASP A 333 6.02 29.74 -13.60
C ASP A 333 6.09 30.10 -12.12
N GLY A 334 7.15 29.71 -11.42
CA GLY A 334 7.39 30.28 -10.08
C GLY A 334 8.45 29.61 -9.23
N GLY A 335 9.70 29.82 -9.53
CA GLY A 335 10.77 29.85 -8.53
C GLY A 335 11.49 28.55 -8.23
N GLY A 336 12.60 28.37 -8.92
CA GLY A 336 13.56 27.30 -8.72
C GLY A 336 14.00 27.06 -7.27
N GLY A 337 13.37 26.14 -6.61
CA GLY A 337 14.04 25.33 -5.62
C GLY A 337 14.92 24.35 -6.39
N LYS A 338 16.21 24.42 -6.17
CA LYS A 338 17.16 23.44 -6.70
C LYS A 338 16.82 22.09 -6.04
N GLU A 339 16.02 21.26 -6.71
CA GLU A 339 16.06 19.82 -6.46
C GLU A 339 17.50 19.37 -6.76
N GLU A 340 18.22 19.03 -5.69
CA GLU A 340 19.41 18.21 -5.85
C GLU A 340 18.95 16.87 -6.43
N ARG A 341 19.13 16.76 -7.74
CA ARG A 341 19.02 15.49 -8.43
C ARG A 341 19.98 14.51 -7.74
N SER A 342 19.45 13.68 -6.86
CA SER A 342 20.07 12.43 -6.52
C SER A 342 20.22 11.68 -7.85
N LYS A 343 21.45 11.55 -8.30
CA LYS A 343 21.78 10.82 -9.51
C LYS A 343 21.60 9.32 -9.22
N SER A 344 20.39 8.86 -9.30
CA SER A 344 20.11 7.45 -9.54
C SER A 344 20.39 7.18 -11.02
N THR A 345 21.66 7.07 -11.37
CA THR A 345 22.09 6.64 -12.69
C THR A 345 22.49 5.19 -12.62
N GLY A 346 21.64 4.32 -13.12
CA GLY A 346 22.00 2.98 -13.50
C GLY A 346 20.76 2.10 -13.64
N PRO A 347 20.66 1.30 -14.72
CA PRO A 347 19.65 0.27 -14.77
C PRO A 347 19.89 -0.68 -13.58
N TYR A 348 18.82 -1.07 -12.89
CA TYR A 348 18.84 -2.07 -11.85
C TYR A 348 19.32 -3.40 -12.46
N VAL A 349 20.60 -3.64 -12.44
CA VAL A 349 21.17 -4.95 -12.75
C VAL A 349 21.10 -5.75 -11.46
N ILE A 350 20.11 -6.61 -11.35
CA ILE A 350 20.10 -7.66 -10.32
C ILE A 350 21.27 -8.59 -10.64
N SER A 351 22.41 -8.39 -9.99
CA SER A 351 23.49 -9.35 -10.06
C SER A 351 22.99 -10.64 -9.40
N GLN A 352 22.98 -11.75 -10.16
CA GLN A 352 22.82 -13.08 -9.60
C GLN A 352 23.88 -13.25 -8.49
N ILE A 353 23.39 -13.28 -7.26
CA ILE A 353 24.25 -13.69 -6.13
C ILE A 353 24.38 -15.20 -6.27
N ASP A 354 25.59 -15.68 -6.62
CA ASP A 354 25.94 -17.10 -6.60
C ASP A 354 25.72 -17.65 -5.19
N ARG A 355 24.54 -18.17 -4.93
CA ARG A 355 24.25 -18.93 -3.70
C ARG A 355 24.87 -20.32 -3.86
N LYS A 356 25.95 -20.60 -3.12
CA LYS A 356 26.41 -21.98 -2.95
C LYS A 356 25.31 -22.79 -2.26
N PRO A 357 24.96 -23.99 -2.78
CA PRO A 357 24.03 -24.88 -2.09
C PRO A 357 24.62 -25.25 -0.73
N MET A 358 23.88 -25.04 0.32
CA MET A 358 24.17 -25.60 1.63
C MET A 358 23.91 -27.11 1.55
N GLY A 359 24.98 -27.90 1.83
CA GLY A 359 24.95 -29.35 1.96
C GLY A 359 24.27 -29.84 3.23
#